data_7aec1a2551ed4bae44d838bc4db71b8b
#
_entry.id   7aec1a2551ed4bae44d838bc4db71b8b
#
_cell.length_a   1.000
_cell.length_b   1.000
_cell.length_c   1.000
_cell.angle_alpha   90.00
_cell.angle_beta   90.00
_cell.angle_gamma   90.00
#
_symmetry.space_group_name_H-M   'P 1'
#
loop_
_entity.id
_entity.type
_entity.pdbx_description
1 polymer ?
#
loop_
_entity_poly.entity_id
_entity_poly.type
_entity_poly.pdbx_seq_one_letter_code
_entity_poly.pdbx_strand_id
1 'polypeptide(L)'
;MEIGSHDSAAASTDGFKIVPILRAGLALAEHVTSVLPSTRTFHLGMARDERTLQPSVYLNKLPNRFPEGCHILLMDPMLATGGTVTAAVDLLKYHGAEITQIRIISAVAAPPALKKLHRKFPGICVYTGAMDQNVNEKGFIVPGLGDAGDRSYGT
;
A
#
# COMPACT_ATOMS: atom_id res chain seq x y z
N MET A 1 -43.98 -18.77 17.41
CA MET A 1 -43.46 -17.41 17.10
C MET A 1 -41.95 -17.50 17.11
N GLU A 2 -41.37 -17.84 15.95
CA GLU A 2 -39.94 -17.96 15.79
C GLU A 2 -39.36 -16.59 15.54
N ILE A 3 -38.48 -16.15 16.44
CA ILE A 3 -37.70 -14.92 16.28
C ILE A 3 -36.53 -15.30 15.38
N GLY A 4 -36.64 -14.92 14.09
CA GLY A 4 -35.52 -15.08 13.16
C GLY A 4 -34.31 -14.34 13.67
N SER A 5 -33.24 -15.06 13.98
CA SER A 5 -31.92 -14.52 14.19
C SER A 5 -31.46 -13.87 12.88
N HIS A 6 -31.39 -12.56 12.87
CA HIS A 6 -30.61 -11.84 11.88
C HIS A 6 -29.16 -12.19 12.14
N ASP A 7 -28.65 -13.20 11.44
CA ASP A 7 -27.23 -13.35 11.19
C ASP A 7 -26.80 -12.16 10.35
N SER A 8 -26.42 -11.08 11.05
CA SER A 8 -25.50 -10.12 10.48
C SER A 8 -24.21 -10.89 10.27
N ALA A 9 -24.00 -11.38 9.05
CA ALA A 9 -22.72 -11.90 8.63
C ALA A 9 -21.73 -10.75 8.82
N ALA A 10 -21.06 -10.72 9.98
CA ALA A 10 -19.86 -9.94 10.17
C ALA A 10 -18.93 -10.38 9.03
N ALA A 11 -18.69 -9.48 8.07
CA ALA A 11 -17.76 -9.76 6.98
C ALA A 11 -16.46 -10.20 7.63
N SER A 12 -16.10 -11.48 7.46
CA SER A 12 -14.92 -12.05 8.06
C SER A 12 -13.71 -11.19 7.66
N THR A 13 -13.13 -10.46 8.62
CA THR A 13 -11.96 -9.63 8.38
C THR A 13 -10.71 -10.46 8.06
N ASP A 14 -10.80 -11.78 8.18
CA ASP A 14 -9.77 -12.75 7.77
C ASP A 14 -9.40 -12.65 6.28
N GLY A 15 -10.29 -12.10 5.45
CA GLY A 15 -10.02 -11.86 4.03
C GLY A 15 -9.01 -10.73 3.75
N PHE A 16 -8.76 -9.81 4.71
CA PHE A 16 -7.86 -8.70 4.51
C PHE A 16 -6.44 -8.98 4.99
N LYS A 17 -5.46 -8.53 4.22
CA LYS A 17 -4.02 -8.59 4.53
C LYS A 17 -3.45 -7.18 4.38
N ILE A 18 -2.77 -6.70 5.40
CA ILE A 18 -2.19 -5.36 5.44
C ILE A 18 -0.71 -5.46 5.11
N VAL A 19 -0.26 -4.68 4.13
CA VAL A 19 1.14 -4.65 3.71
C VAL A 19 1.63 -3.20 3.71
N PRO A 20 2.13 -2.69 4.84
CA PRO A 20 2.77 -1.38 4.86
C PRO A 20 4.17 -1.45 4.25
N ILE A 21 4.49 -0.49 3.40
CA ILE A 21 5.87 -0.26 2.95
C ILE A 21 6.57 0.56 4.02
N LEU A 22 7.54 -0.07 4.71
CA LEU A 22 8.26 0.58 5.81
C LEU A 22 9.16 1.70 5.27
N ARG A 23 9.35 2.76 6.05
CA ARG A 23 8.72 3.10 7.36
C ARG A 23 7.36 3.80 7.20
N ALA A 24 7.22 4.66 6.19
CA ALA A 24 6.10 5.57 6.02
C ALA A 24 4.73 4.88 6.05
N GLY A 25 4.61 3.69 5.47
CA GLY A 25 3.37 2.91 5.44
C GLY A 25 2.81 2.54 6.81
N LEU A 26 3.64 2.51 7.85
CA LEU A 26 3.18 2.25 9.23
C LEU A 26 2.22 3.33 9.72
N ALA A 27 2.42 4.59 9.32
CA ALA A 27 1.54 5.69 9.72
C ALA A 27 0.08 5.49 9.24
N LEU A 28 -0.11 4.79 8.12
CA LEU A 28 -1.45 4.38 7.67
C LEU A 28 -1.91 3.09 8.35
N ALA A 29 -1.01 2.12 8.49
CA ALA A 29 -1.34 0.79 9.00
C ALA A 29 -1.83 0.81 10.45
N GLU A 30 -1.29 1.67 11.32
CA GLU A 30 -1.70 1.78 12.72
C GLU A 30 -3.19 2.14 12.90
N HIS A 31 -3.78 2.84 11.94
CA HIS A 31 -5.18 3.20 11.97
C HIS A 31 -6.12 2.09 11.45
N VAL A 32 -5.58 1.13 10.71
CA VAL A 32 -6.38 0.04 10.13
C VAL A 32 -6.92 -0.90 11.18
N THR A 33 -6.18 -1.15 12.24
CA THR A 33 -6.58 -2.08 13.30
C THR A 33 -7.84 -1.65 14.03
N SER A 34 -8.17 -0.35 14.05
CA SER A 34 -9.42 0.16 14.60
C SER A 34 -10.64 -0.15 13.71
N VAL A 35 -10.41 -0.31 12.41
CA VAL A 35 -11.47 -0.58 11.42
C VAL A 35 -11.53 -2.07 11.06
N LEU A 36 -10.39 -2.73 11.00
CA LEU A 36 -10.21 -4.13 10.63
C LEU A 36 -9.39 -4.88 11.69
N PRO A 37 -9.95 -5.18 12.88
CA PRO A 37 -9.18 -5.65 14.05
C PRO A 37 -8.57 -7.05 13.89
N SER A 38 -9.12 -7.90 13.03
CA SER A 38 -8.67 -9.29 12.87
C SER A 38 -7.74 -9.49 11.65
N THR A 39 -7.09 -8.42 11.15
CA THR A 39 -6.20 -8.52 10.00
C THR A 39 -4.79 -8.91 10.38
N ARG A 40 -4.10 -9.61 9.45
CA ARG A 40 -2.66 -9.85 9.56
C ARG A 40 -1.89 -8.79 8.80
N THR A 41 -0.81 -8.30 9.44
CA THR A 41 0.10 -7.32 8.84
C THR A 41 1.40 -7.98 8.44
N PHE A 42 1.79 -7.81 7.18
CA PHE A 42 3.03 -8.31 6.60
C PHE A 42 3.93 -7.14 6.25
N HIS A 43 4.99 -6.94 7.00
CA HIS A 43 5.89 -5.81 6.83
C HIS A 43 6.79 -5.99 5.60
N LEU A 44 6.83 -4.97 4.75
CA LEU A 44 7.69 -4.90 3.58
C LEU A 44 8.61 -3.70 3.69
N GLY A 45 9.88 -3.92 4.01
CA GLY A 45 10.88 -2.87 4.11
C GLY A 45 11.51 -2.60 2.75
N MET A 46 11.34 -1.36 2.27
CA MET A 46 11.91 -0.91 1.01
C MET A 46 12.65 0.41 1.23
N ALA A 47 13.84 0.50 0.63
CA ALA A 47 14.60 1.73 0.55
C ALA A 47 14.74 2.16 -0.91
N ARG A 48 14.91 3.44 -1.13
CA ARG A 48 15.18 4.01 -2.44
C ARG A 48 16.58 4.60 -2.45
N ASP A 49 17.39 4.20 -3.42
CA ASP A 49 18.69 4.82 -3.64
C ASP A 49 18.49 6.29 -4.01
N GLU A 50 19.12 7.20 -3.27
CA GLU A 50 18.91 8.64 -3.43
C GLU A 50 19.39 9.16 -4.79
N ARG A 51 20.41 8.54 -5.37
CA ARG A 51 21.00 8.95 -6.65
C ARG A 51 20.28 8.35 -7.86
N THR A 52 19.96 7.05 -7.80
CA THR A 52 19.36 6.32 -8.93
C THR A 52 17.85 6.24 -8.85
N LEU A 53 17.26 6.55 -7.68
CA LEU A 53 15.84 6.39 -7.37
C LEU A 53 15.33 4.95 -7.51
N GLN A 54 16.24 3.96 -7.59
CA GLN A 54 15.88 2.56 -7.70
C GLN A 54 15.47 1.99 -6.34
N PRO A 55 14.33 1.27 -6.27
CA PRO A 55 13.92 0.63 -5.03
C PRO A 55 14.75 -0.64 -4.76
N SER A 56 15.04 -0.86 -3.49
CA SER A 56 15.63 -2.11 -2.99
C SER A 56 14.82 -2.63 -1.80
N VAL A 57 14.76 -3.95 -1.63
CA VAL A 57 14.06 -4.60 -0.53
C VAL A 57 15.08 -4.99 0.53
N TYR A 58 14.93 -4.49 1.75
CA TYR A 58 15.77 -4.86 2.89
C TYR A 58 15.04 -5.74 3.92
N LEU A 59 13.72 -5.78 3.87
CA LEU A 59 12.90 -6.64 4.72
C LEU A 59 11.71 -7.18 3.92
N ASN A 60 11.56 -8.49 3.89
CA ASN A 60 10.40 -9.15 3.29
C ASN A 60 9.79 -10.14 4.31
N LYS A 61 8.62 -9.77 4.86
CA LYS A 61 7.83 -10.61 5.76
C LYS A 61 6.53 -11.08 5.11
N LEU A 62 6.45 -11.02 3.77
CA LEU A 62 5.29 -11.53 3.05
C LEU A 62 5.13 -13.05 3.26
N PRO A 63 3.89 -13.59 3.20
CA PRO A 63 3.66 -15.02 3.25
C PRO A 63 4.26 -15.68 2.02
N ASN A 64 4.58 -16.97 2.08
CA ASN A 64 5.07 -17.72 0.91
C ASN A 64 4.12 -17.62 -0.28
N ARG A 65 2.81 -17.62 -0.01
CA ARG A 65 1.76 -17.41 -0.99
C ARG A 65 0.56 -16.73 -0.35
N PHE A 66 -0.01 -15.74 -1.03
CA PHE A 66 -1.27 -15.14 -0.63
C PHE A 66 -2.44 -16.09 -0.92
N PRO A 67 -3.43 -16.22 0.01
CA PRO A 67 -4.63 -16.99 -0.23
C PRO A 67 -5.44 -16.45 -1.41
N GLU A 68 -6.09 -17.34 -2.13
CA GLU A 68 -7.04 -16.95 -3.17
C GLU A 68 -8.20 -16.14 -2.57
N GLY A 69 -8.63 -15.12 -3.29
CA GLY A 69 -9.76 -14.27 -2.88
C GLY A 69 -9.48 -13.31 -1.71
N CYS A 70 -8.30 -13.34 -1.08
CA CYS A 70 -7.99 -12.36 -0.06
C CYS A 70 -7.84 -10.95 -0.65
N HIS A 71 -8.07 -9.93 0.17
CA HIS A 71 -7.85 -8.53 -0.19
C HIS A 71 -6.55 -8.03 0.43
N ILE A 72 -5.65 -7.49 -0.39
CA ILE A 72 -4.36 -6.98 0.04
C ILE A 72 -4.39 -5.45 0.02
N LEU A 73 -4.21 -4.82 1.17
CA LEU A 73 -4.09 -3.38 1.30
C LEU A 73 -2.59 -3.02 1.37
N LEU A 74 -2.03 -2.62 0.24
CA LEU A 74 -0.66 -2.13 0.14
C LEU A 74 -0.64 -0.64 0.52
N MET A 75 0.10 -0.28 1.56
CA MET A 75 0.07 1.06 2.15
C MET A 75 1.38 1.80 1.96
N ASP A 76 1.30 2.93 1.26
CA ASP A 76 2.39 3.88 1.09
C ASP A 76 1.81 5.30 1.05
N PRO A 77 2.08 6.16 2.05
CA PRO A 77 1.48 7.49 2.12
C PRO A 77 1.73 8.39 0.92
N MET A 78 2.86 8.21 0.22
CA MET A 78 3.32 9.13 -0.82
C MET A 78 3.64 8.38 -2.11
N LEU A 79 2.79 8.50 -3.12
CA LEU A 79 3.02 7.94 -4.45
C LEU A 79 3.57 9.02 -5.40
N ALA A 80 4.89 9.21 -5.41
CA ALA A 80 5.57 10.24 -6.21
C ALA A 80 5.89 9.75 -7.63
N THR A 81 7.02 9.05 -7.79
CA THR A 81 7.45 8.51 -9.09
C THR A 81 6.85 7.14 -9.40
N GLY A 82 6.32 6.47 -8.40
CA GLY A 82 5.73 5.14 -8.49
C GLY A 82 6.74 3.98 -8.53
N GLY A 83 8.04 4.26 -8.38
CA GLY A 83 9.07 3.20 -8.42
C GLY A 83 8.91 2.19 -7.29
N THR A 84 8.85 2.66 -6.05
CA THR A 84 8.74 1.82 -4.85
C THR A 84 7.46 0.98 -4.86
N VAL A 85 6.31 1.62 -5.05
CA VAL A 85 5.02 0.92 -5.06
C VAL A 85 4.91 -0.07 -6.21
N THR A 86 5.47 0.24 -7.38
CA THR A 86 5.51 -0.69 -8.53
C THR A 86 6.32 -1.95 -8.19
N ALA A 87 7.50 -1.79 -7.59
CA ALA A 87 8.32 -2.93 -7.15
C ALA A 87 7.63 -3.74 -6.05
N ALA A 88 6.90 -3.09 -5.14
CA ALA A 88 6.10 -3.77 -4.12
C ALA A 88 4.99 -4.62 -4.76
N VAL A 89 4.27 -4.10 -5.76
CA VAL A 89 3.23 -4.87 -6.48
C VAL A 89 3.84 -6.07 -7.21
N ASP A 90 5.00 -5.91 -7.87
CA ASP A 90 5.71 -7.05 -8.49
C ASP A 90 6.01 -8.14 -7.45
N LEU A 91 6.46 -7.73 -6.27
CA LEU A 91 6.77 -8.68 -5.20
C LEU A 91 5.51 -9.39 -4.67
N LEU A 92 4.41 -8.67 -4.49
CA LEU A 92 3.12 -9.29 -4.12
C LEU A 92 2.68 -10.33 -5.16
N LYS A 93 2.82 -10.02 -6.45
CA LYS A 93 2.53 -10.96 -7.55
C LYS A 93 3.46 -12.19 -7.51
N TYR A 94 4.75 -11.99 -7.24
CA TYR A 94 5.68 -13.10 -7.06
C TYR A 94 5.24 -14.04 -5.93
N HIS A 95 4.64 -13.50 -4.87
CA HIS A 95 4.03 -14.26 -3.78
C HIS A 95 2.58 -14.72 -4.07
N GLY A 96 2.17 -14.75 -5.33
CA GLY A 96 0.91 -15.33 -5.80
C GLY A 96 -0.32 -14.44 -5.70
N ALA A 97 -0.16 -13.14 -5.43
CA ALA A 97 -1.27 -12.23 -5.46
C ALA A 97 -1.68 -11.86 -6.90
N GLU A 98 -2.98 -11.79 -7.15
CA GLU A 98 -3.53 -11.26 -8.39
C GLU A 98 -3.77 -9.75 -8.28
N ILE A 99 -3.72 -9.03 -9.40
CA ILE A 99 -3.95 -7.58 -9.42
C ILE A 99 -5.31 -7.20 -8.85
N THR A 100 -6.33 -8.00 -9.10
CA THR A 100 -7.69 -7.80 -8.58
C THR A 100 -7.79 -7.89 -7.05
N GLN A 101 -6.83 -8.55 -6.40
CA GLN A 101 -6.75 -8.64 -4.94
C GLN A 101 -6.05 -7.43 -4.30
N ILE A 102 -5.24 -6.68 -5.08
CA ILE A 102 -4.39 -5.60 -4.55
C ILE A 102 -5.11 -4.27 -4.62
N ARG A 103 -5.12 -3.56 -3.50
CA ARG A 103 -5.59 -2.18 -3.37
C ARG A 103 -4.48 -1.36 -2.73
N ILE A 104 -4.08 -0.30 -3.42
CA ILE A 104 -3.07 0.63 -2.91
C ILE A 104 -3.77 1.73 -2.15
N ILE A 105 -3.31 2.01 -0.94
CA ILE A 105 -3.83 3.07 -0.07
C ILE A 105 -2.73 4.11 0.11
N SER A 106 -3.05 5.37 -0.20
CA SER A 106 -2.10 6.48 -0.12
C SER A 106 -2.76 7.74 0.46
N ALA A 107 -1.97 8.58 1.08
CA ALA A 107 -2.43 9.91 1.50
C ALA A 107 -2.37 10.90 0.33
N VAL A 108 -1.24 10.94 -0.38
CA VAL A 108 -1.03 11.83 -1.53
C VAL A 108 -0.42 11.06 -2.69
N ALA A 109 -0.95 11.27 -3.88
CA ALA A 109 -0.41 10.68 -5.10
C ALA A 109 -0.15 11.75 -6.16
N ALA A 110 0.85 11.51 -7.02
CA ALA A 110 1.14 12.33 -8.17
C ALA A 110 0.87 11.57 -9.49
N PRO A 111 0.50 12.27 -10.57
CA PRO A 111 0.16 11.66 -11.85
C PRO A 111 1.23 10.70 -12.41
N PRO A 112 2.55 10.95 -12.28
CA PRO A 112 3.57 10.02 -12.77
C PRO A 112 3.46 8.63 -12.16
N ALA A 113 3.20 8.53 -10.83
CA ALA A 113 3.04 7.26 -10.15
C ALA A 113 1.79 6.50 -10.65
N LEU A 114 0.66 7.19 -10.77
CA LEU A 114 -0.59 6.60 -11.23
C LEU A 114 -0.50 6.10 -12.67
N LYS A 115 0.11 6.91 -13.56
CA LYS A 115 0.35 6.52 -14.97
C LYS A 115 1.24 5.28 -15.06
N LYS A 116 2.30 5.21 -14.25
CA LYS A 116 3.21 4.08 -14.21
C LYS A 116 2.52 2.81 -13.74
N LEU A 117 1.77 2.90 -12.64
CA LEU A 117 1.00 1.79 -12.09
C LEU A 117 -0.04 1.28 -13.09
N HIS A 118 -0.82 2.18 -13.68
CA HIS A 118 -1.89 1.81 -14.61
C HIS A 118 -1.36 1.16 -15.90
N ARG A 119 -0.21 1.67 -16.40
CA ARG A 119 0.45 1.09 -17.57
C ARG A 119 0.97 -0.31 -17.31
N LYS A 120 1.59 -0.53 -16.14
CA LYS A 120 2.22 -1.82 -15.81
C LYS A 120 1.22 -2.85 -15.29
N PHE A 121 0.20 -2.41 -14.57
CA PHE A 121 -0.79 -3.26 -13.91
C PHE A 121 -2.20 -2.79 -14.25
N PRO A 122 -2.70 -3.08 -15.47
CA PRO A 122 -4.08 -2.75 -15.83
C PRO A 122 -5.07 -3.33 -14.82
N GLY A 123 -6.02 -2.53 -14.37
CA GLY A 123 -7.03 -2.92 -13.39
C GLY A 123 -6.63 -2.76 -11.92
N ILE A 124 -5.40 -2.30 -11.61
CA ILE A 124 -5.02 -2.02 -10.23
C ILE A 124 -5.85 -0.87 -9.65
N CYS A 125 -6.31 -1.04 -8.41
CA CYS A 125 -7.05 -0.01 -7.69
C CYS A 125 -6.12 0.79 -6.79
N VAL A 126 -6.20 2.13 -6.89
CA VAL A 126 -5.48 3.07 -6.03
C VAL A 126 -6.50 3.99 -5.35
N TYR A 127 -6.44 4.06 -4.04
CA TYR A 127 -7.20 4.99 -3.22
C TYR A 127 -6.25 6.02 -2.63
N THR A 128 -6.47 7.29 -2.91
CA THR A 128 -5.65 8.40 -2.40
C THR A 128 -6.51 9.50 -1.82
N GLY A 129 -6.05 10.10 -0.75
CA GLY A 129 -6.74 11.23 -0.10
C GLY A 129 -6.64 12.53 -0.90
N ALA A 130 -5.52 12.74 -1.57
CA ALA A 130 -5.27 13.92 -2.39
C ALA A 130 -4.40 13.60 -3.60
N MET A 131 -4.45 14.49 -4.60
CA MET A 131 -3.55 14.44 -5.75
C MET A 131 -2.82 15.78 -5.86
N ASP A 132 -1.49 15.70 -5.94
CA ASP A 132 -0.63 16.83 -6.24
C ASP A 132 0.00 16.66 -7.62
N GLN A 133 0.14 17.77 -8.35
CA GLN A 133 0.38 17.71 -9.79
C GLN A 133 1.82 17.43 -10.19
N ASN A 134 2.80 17.76 -9.32
CA ASN A 134 4.20 17.77 -9.69
C ASN A 134 5.04 16.85 -8.80
N VAL A 135 6.14 16.37 -9.38
CA VAL A 135 7.23 15.69 -8.67
C VAL A 135 8.52 16.42 -9.05
N ASN A 136 9.33 16.78 -8.06
CA ASN A 136 10.60 17.48 -8.29
C ASN A 136 11.71 16.51 -8.73
N GLU A 137 12.90 17.05 -9.04
CA GLU A 137 14.05 16.27 -9.50
C GLU A 137 14.55 15.25 -8.47
N LYS A 138 14.28 15.49 -7.17
CA LYS A 138 14.63 14.57 -6.08
C LYS A 138 13.57 13.47 -5.87
N GLY A 139 12.49 13.48 -6.66
CA GLY A 139 11.42 12.50 -6.57
C GLY A 139 10.42 12.75 -5.45
N PHE A 140 10.33 13.98 -4.91
CA PHE A 140 9.31 14.38 -3.95
C PHE A 140 8.11 15.01 -4.63
N ILE A 141 6.92 14.76 -4.09
CA ILE A 141 5.68 15.41 -4.55
C ILE A 141 5.71 16.89 -4.19
N VAL A 142 5.24 17.73 -5.11
CA VAL A 142 5.16 19.18 -4.93
C VAL A 142 3.73 19.67 -5.22
N PRO A 143 3.10 20.39 -4.31
CA PRO A 143 3.58 20.87 -3.02
C PRO A 143 3.88 19.77 -2.00
N GLY A 144 3.12 18.67 -1.97
CA GLY A 144 3.37 17.51 -1.12
C GLY A 144 3.59 17.85 0.36
N LEU A 145 4.30 16.96 1.06
CA LEU A 145 4.63 17.12 2.48
C LEU A 145 6.05 16.64 2.85
N GLY A 146 6.93 16.53 1.86
CA GLY A 146 8.30 16.05 2.06
C GLY A 146 8.38 14.55 2.24
N ASP A 147 9.31 14.08 3.10
CA ASP A 147 9.42 12.66 3.46
C ASP A 147 8.38 12.30 4.52
N ALA A 148 7.45 11.42 4.15
CA ALA A 148 6.36 11.02 5.04
C ALA A 148 6.85 10.20 6.24
N GLY A 149 7.91 9.40 6.07
CA GLY A 149 8.52 8.64 7.16
C GLY A 149 9.14 9.55 8.19
N ASP A 150 9.96 10.50 7.77
CA ASP A 150 10.62 11.45 8.67
C ASP A 150 9.59 12.32 9.40
N ARG A 151 8.55 12.78 8.71
CA ARG A 151 7.48 13.55 9.34
C ARG A 151 6.67 12.76 10.36
N SER A 152 6.39 11.50 10.06
CA SER A 152 5.60 10.65 10.97
C SER A 152 6.36 10.28 12.24
N TYR A 153 7.68 10.18 12.16
CA TYR A 153 8.52 9.67 13.25
C TYR A 153 9.51 10.70 13.82
N GLY A 154 9.51 11.93 13.31
CA GLY A 154 10.35 13.03 13.84
C GLY A 154 11.84 12.85 13.59
N THR A 155 12.21 12.25 12.49
CA THR A 155 13.60 11.94 12.13
C THR A 155 14.09 12.70 10.91
#